data_c6b210f9d5be8dc6a904793efb5bef08
#
_entry.id   c6b210f9d5be8dc6a904793efb5bef08
#
_cell.length_a   1.000
_cell.length_b   1.000
_cell.length_c   1.000
_cell.angle_alpha   90.00
_cell.angle_beta   90.00
_cell.angle_gamma   90.00
#
_symmetry.space_group_name_H-M   'P 1'
#
loop_
_entity.id
_entity.type
_entity.pdbx_description
1 polymer ?
#
loop_
_entity_poly.entity_id
_entity_poly.type
_entity_poly.pdbx_seq_one_letter_code
_entity_poly.pdbx_strand_id
1 'polypeptide(L)'
;NRSINAAERKADWWLFGGIYRPVWLEVLPQVHMEHFVLNADHHGKLQTAVDMAGDAKGHEIIVSVRSLKDGKTVYTSNGQTTITHPINNSDKEQMISGEWASIIPWSTENPNLYVAKLELKNPEGKIVQTRETRIGFRTVEFFPQDGVYLNGTKLVVKGINRHSFSVDGGRTTSAALSRMDALLIKEMNMNAVRSHYPPDEHFLDMCDSLGLVYMDELAGWQNGYDSKVGAKLVKEMIERDVNHPCIILWNNGNEGGWNTQTDPLFAQYDRLQKRHMVHPWADFNDLDTHHYPTYLTGVARFTNGYKVFMPTEFMHAMYDQGGGAGLRDFWDRWCTNPLFAGGFIWVYCDEAPKRSDKGGILDSDKSNAPDGVVGPRREKEGSYYAIRAQ
;
A
#
# COMPACT_ATOMS: atom_id res chain seq x y z
N ASN A 1 12.79 1.17 23.23
CA ASN A 1 11.89 2.29 23.54
C ASN A 1 10.55 1.71 24.05
N ARG A 2 9.94 2.31 25.09
CA ARG A 2 8.71 1.83 25.70
C ARG A 2 7.52 1.90 24.74
N SER A 3 7.41 2.96 23.94
CA SER A 3 6.33 3.11 22.97
C SER A 3 6.44 2.08 21.83
N ILE A 4 7.63 1.81 21.32
CA ILE A 4 7.87 0.77 20.31
C ILE A 4 7.40 -0.60 20.84
N ASN A 5 7.82 -0.95 22.07
CA ASN A 5 7.40 -2.21 22.67
C ASN A 5 5.88 -2.31 22.89
N ALA A 6 5.22 -1.19 23.19
CA ALA A 6 3.76 -1.16 23.34
C ALA A 6 3.05 -1.28 21.98
N ALA A 7 3.52 -0.60 20.97
CA ALA A 7 2.92 -0.58 19.63
C ALA A 7 3.12 -1.90 18.85
N GLU A 8 4.27 -2.55 19.02
CA GLU A 8 4.67 -3.70 18.19
C GLU A 8 4.60 -5.04 18.87
N ARG A 9 4.70 -5.11 20.21
CA ARG A 9 4.85 -6.38 20.97
C ARG A 9 3.62 -6.80 21.76
N LYS A 10 2.52 -6.06 21.68
CA LYS A 10 1.25 -6.41 22.30
C LYS A 10 0.19 -6.86 21.29
N ALA A 11 0.61 -7.03 20.06
CA ALA A 11 -0.24 -7.46 18.97
C ALA A 11 -0.68 -8.93 19.13
N ASP A 12 -1.75 -9.29 18.46
CA ASP A 12 -2.33 -10.63 18.42
C ASP A 12 -1.77 -11.51 17.30
N TRP A 13 -0.73 -11.05 16.61
CA TRP A 13 0.03 -11.83 15.64
C TRP A 13 1.41 -12.24 16.16
N TRP A 14 2.05 -13.18 15.47
CA TRP A 14 3.37 -13.68 15.83
C TRP A 14 4.43 -12.58 15.84
N LEU A 15 5.22 -12.52 16.91
CA LEU A 15 6.31 -11.56 17.10
C LEU A 15 7.65 -12.23 16.77
N PHE A 16 8.24 -11.82 15.67
CA PHE A 16 9.55 -12.29 15.26
C PHE A 16 10.62 -11.26 15.59
N GLY A 17 11.75 -11.71 16.14
CA GLY A 17 12.91 -10.87 16.39
C GLY A 17 13.92 -10.89 15.24
N GLY A 18 14.85 -9.95 15.27
CA GLY A 18 15.96 -9.89 14.33
C GLY A 18 15.72 -8.98 13.12
N ILE A 19 16.68 -9.01 12.19
CA ILE A 19 16.62 -8.27 10.93
C ILE A 19 16.06 -9.24 9.87
N TYR A 20 14.83 -9.03 9.44
CA TYR A 20 14.12 -9.91 8.51
C TYR A 20 13.98 -9.33 7.10
N ARG A 21 14.50 -8.12 6.87
CA ARG A 21 14.54 -7.46 5.55
C ARG A 21 15.97 -7.24 5.10
N PRO A 22 16.21 -7.07 3.78
CA PRO A 22 17.53 -6.81 3.25
C PRO A 22 18.19 -5.57 3.89
N VAL A 23 19.50 -5.64 4.04
CA VAL A 23 20.35 -4.50 4.47
C VAL A 23 21.41 -4.31 3.41
N TRP A 24 21.60 -3.09 2.96
CA TRP A 24 22.61 -2.73 1.96
C TRP A 24 23.34 -1.44 2.34
N LEU A 25 24.47 -1.22 1.71
CA LEU A 25 25.23 0.03 1.77
C LEU A 25 25.08 0.73 0.41
N GLU A 26 24.59 1.96 0.42
CA GLU A 26 24.51 2.79 -0.77
C GLU A 26 25.62 3.84 -0.75
N VAL A 27 26.37 3.96 -1.85
CA VAL A 27 27.39 4.99 -2.04
C VAL A 27 26.84 6.05 -2.98
N LEU A 28 26.71 7.26 -2.47
CA LEU A 28 26.14 8.38 -3.21
C LEU A 28 27.21 9.42 -3.56
N PRO A 29 27.09 10.14 -4.69
CA PRO A 29 27.92 11.30 -4.96
C PRO A 29 27.64 12.41 -3.95
N GLN A 30 28.56 13.37 -3.83
CA GLN A 30 28.41 14.49 -2.89
C GLN A 30 27.15 15.33 -3.18
N VAL A 31 26.86 15.55 -4.45
CA VAL A 31 25.59 16.14 -4.90
C VAL A 31 24.75 15.01 -5.50
N HIS A 32 23.57 14.78 -4.93
CA HIS A 32 22.71 13.68 -5.34
C HIS A 32 21.21 13.98 -5.08
N MET A 33 20.36 13.25 -5.77
CA MET A 33 18.95 13.16 -5.47
C MET A 33 18.80 12.28 -4.22
N GLU A 34 18.37 12.86 -3.10
CA GLU A 34 18.19 12.17 -1.82
C GLU A 34 16.90 11.35 -1.84
N HIS A 35 15.81 11.99 -2.24
CA HIS A 35 14.50 11.37 -2.35
C HIS A 35 13.70 12.01 -3.49
N PHE A 36 12.66 11.29 -3.99
CA PHE A 36 11.75 11.85 -4.98
C PHE A 36 10.36 11.25 -4.86
N VAL A 37 9.35 12.09 -5.12
CA VAL A 37 7.93 11.72 -5.14
C VAL A 37 7.38 11.98 -6.54
N LEU A 38 6.61 11.03 -7.05
CA LEU A 38 6.00 11.10 -8.36
C LEU A 38 4.46 11.10 -8.24
N ASN A 39 3.82 11.88 -9.09
CA ASN A 39 2.39 11.81 -9.33
C ASN A 39 2.14 11.73 -10.84
N ALA A 40 1.77 10.55 -11.32
CA ALA A 40 1.44 10.26 -12.70
C ALA A 40 -0.08 10.12 -12.82
N ASP A 41 -0.76 11.14 -13.33
CA ASP A 41 -2.21 11.11 -13.47
C ASP A 41 -2.66 10.33 -14.73
N HIS A 42 -3.92 9.91 -14.74
CA HIS A 42 -4.48 9.10 -15.81
C HIS A 42 -4.63 9.82 -17.17
N HIS A 43 -4.35 11.12 -17.23
CA HIS A 43 -4.31 11.91 -18.46
C HIS A 43 -2.90 12.00 -19.07
N GLY A 44 -1.88 11.49 -18.36
CA GLY A 44 -0.50 11.47 -18.83
C GLY A 44 0.39 12.56 -18.25
N LYS A 45 -0.11 13.37 -17.32
CA LYS A 45 0.72 14.35 -16.62
C LYS A 45 1.54 13.64 -15.54
N LEU A 46 2.84 13.86 -15.54
CA LEU A 46 3.78 13.43 -14.50
C LEU A 46 4.35 14.65 -13.80
N GLN A 47 4.11 14.73 -12.51
CA GLN A 47 4.75 15.67 -11.60
C GLN A 47 5.81 14.93 -10.79
N THR A 48 6.96 15.55 -10.60
CA THR A 48 8.09 14.97 -9.87
C THR A 48 8.61 16.03 -8.91
N ALA A 49 8.65 15.72 -7.63
CA ALA A 49 9.33 16.50 -6.61
C ALA A 49 10.59 15.77 -6.19
N VAL A 50 11.76 16.39 -6.34
CA VAL A 50 13.07 15.80 -6.07
C VAL A 50 13.74 16.58 -4.94
N ASP A 51 14.11 15.88 -3.87
CA ASP A 51 14.90 16.44 -2.79
C ASP A 51 16.39 16.26 -3.10
N MET A 52 17.13 17.36 -3.06
CA MET A 52 18.55 17.39 -3.37
C MET A 52 19.40 17.46 -2.12
N ALA A 53 20.47 16.69 -2.08
CA ALA A 53 21.56 16.83 -1.12
C ALA A 53 22.78 17.48 -1.79
N GLY A 54 23.47 18.33 -1.06
CA GLY A 54 24.60 19.13 -1.58
C GLY A 54 24.13 20.37 -2.35
N ASP A 55 25.08 21.12 -2.89
CA ASP A 55 24.78 22.28 -3.74
C ASP A 55 24.63 21.82 -5.20
N ALA A 56 23.39 21.71 -5.64
CA ALA A 56 23.04 21.21 -6.96
C ALA A 56 22.98 22.29 -8.02
N LYS A 57 23.29 23.55 -7.71
CA LYS A 57 23.28 24.65 -8.68
C LYS A 57 24.13 24.32 -9.92
N GLY A 58 23.59 24.54 -11.10
CA GLY A 58 24.25 24.23 -12.38
C GLY A 58 24.11 22.77 -12.83
N HIS A 59 23.52 21.89 -12.02
CA HIS A 59 23.13 20.54 -12.45
C HIS A 59 21.82 20.56 -13.23
N GLU A 60 21.52 19.45 -13.88
CA GLU A 60 20.25 19.24 -14.58
C GLU A 60 19.66 17.89 -14.18
N ILE A 61 18.33 17.84 -13.97
CA ILE A 61 17.59 16.59 -13.81
C ILE A 61 16.92 16.27 -15.15
N ILE A 62 17.15 15.08 -15.65
CA ILE A 62 16.56 14.57 -16.90
C ILE A 62 15.57 13.48 -16.53
N VAL A 63 14.31 13.64 -16.95
CA VAL A 63 13.23 12.67 -16.71
C VAL A 63 12.82 12.04 -18.02
N SER A 64 12.78 10.72 -18.06
CA SER A 64 12.27 9.93 -19.18
C SER A 64 11.33 8.84 -18.70
N VAL A 65 10.44 8.38 -19.58
CA VAL A 65 9.47 7.33 -19.30
C VAL A 65 9.54 6.26 -20.38
N ARG A 66 9.54 5.00 -19.98
CA ARG A 66 9.44 3.84 -20.87
C ARG A 66 8.38 2.86 -20.39
N SER A 67 7.74 2.17 -21.31
CA SER A 67 6.83 1.07 -21.00
C SER A 67 7.59 -0.06 -20.31
N LEU A 68 7.06 -0.56 -19.19
CA LEU A 68 7.65 -1.71 -18.52
C LEU A 68 7.46 -3.00 -19.32
N LYS A 69 6.37 -3.10 -20.09
CA LYS A 69 6.00 -4.30 -20.85
C LYS A 69 6.96 -4.62 -21.98
N ASP A 70 7.39 -3.62 -22.75
CA ASP A 70 8.17 -3.82 -23.99
C ASP A 70 9.41 -2.91 -24.09
N GLY A 71 9.68 -2.13 -23.03
CA GLY A 71 10.84 -1.23 -22.95
C GLY A 71 10.79 -0.01 -23.88
N LYS A 72 9.69 0.19 -24.64
CA LYS A 72 9.59 1.29 -25.57
C LYS A 72 9.52 2.63 -24.85
N THR A 73 10.23 3.61 -25.39
CA THR A 73 10.16 4.99 -24.93
C THR A 73 8.76 5.56 -25.13
N VAL A 74 8.25 6.22 -24.12
CA VAL A 74 7.04 7.02 -24.20
C VAL A 74 7.43 8.45 -24.49
N TYR A 75 6.82 9.03 -25.49
CA TYR A 75 7.11 10.41 -25.90
C TYR A 75 6.24 11.39 -25.11
N THR A 76 6.77 12.57 -24.86
CA THR A 76 6.00 13.68 -24.32
C THR A 76 4.97 14.17 -25.34
N SER A 77 4.00 14.96 -24.92
CA SER A 77 2.95 15.51 -25.80
C SER A 77 3.50 16.38 -26.94
N ASN A 78 4.70 16.95 -26.77
CA ASN A 78 5.41 17.71 -27.81
C ASN A 78 6.44 16.87 -28.61
N GLY A 79 6.43 15.55 -28.47
CA GLY A 79 7.25 14.61 -29.23
C GLY A 79 8.69 14.43 -28.75
N GLN A 80 9.04 14.92 -27.57
CA GLN A 80 10.36 14.71 -26.96
C GLN A 80 10.43 13.37 -26.23
N THR A 81 11.62 12.83 -26.03
CA THR A 81 11.87 11.60 -25.26
C THR A 81 12.17 11.86 -23.78
N THR A 82 12.50 13.11 -23.45
CA THR A 82 12.92 13.51 -22.11
C THR A 82 12.39 14.91 -21.77
N ILE A 83 12.30 15.17 -20.47
CA ILE A 83 12.15 16.52 -19.92
C ILE A 83 13.43 16.84 -19.16
N THR A 84 14.06 17.96 -19.49
CA THR A 84 15.26 18.46 -18.80
C THR A 84 14.90 19.64 -17.93
N HIS A 85 15.25 19.56 -16.66
CA HIS A 85 15.03 20.61 -15.66
C HIS A 85 16.39 21.13 -15.16
N PRO A 86 16.81 22.34 -15.56
CA PRO A 86 18.04 22.95 -15.07
C PRO A 86 17.85 23.45 -13.64
N ILE A 87 18.81 23.12 -12.76
CA ILE A 87 18.82 23.59 -11.38
C ILE A 87 19.57 24.92 -11.31
N ASN A 88 18.82 26.01 -11.24
CA ASN A 88 19.37 27.37 -11.29
C ASN A 88 19.59 28.01 -9.92
N ASN A 89 19.05 27.39 -8.86
CA ASN A 89 19.10 27.87 -7.49
C ASN A 89 19.65 26.79 -6.56
N SER A 90 19.81 27.13 -5.29
CA SER A 90 20.25 26.20 -4.24
C SER A 90 19.07 25.63 -3.43
N ASP A 91 17.85 25.66 -3.98
CA ASP A 91 16.67 25.09 -3.31
C ASP A 91 16.84 23.58 -3.20
N LYS A 92 16.55 23.07 -2.03
CA LYS A 92 16.66 21.63 -1.75
C LYS A 92 15.59 20.82 -2.48
N GLU A 93 14.45 21.39 -2.79
CA GLU A 93 13.38 20.74 -3.54
C GLU A 93 13.31 21.29 -4.96
N GLN A 94 13.29 20.39 -5.92
CA GLN A 94 13.13 20.70 -7.36
C GLN A 94 11.81 20.12 -7.86
N MET A 95 10.99 20.96 -8.49
CA MET A 95 9.69 20.59 -9.04
C MET A 95 9.76 20.50 -10.54
N ILE A 96 9.43 19.33 -11.09
CA ILE A 96 9.43 19.04 -12.52
C ILE A 96 8.03 18.61 -12.94
N SER A 97 7.54 19.08 -14.08
CA SER A 97 6.26 18.66 -14.62
C SER A 97 6.36 18.43 -16.12
N GLY A 98 5.68 17.40 -16.60
CA GLY A 98 5.58 17.10 -18.02
C GLY A 98 4.36 16.28 -18.37
N GLU A 99 4.04 16.24 -19.63
CA GLU A 99 2.93 15.46 -20.18
C GLU A 99 3.46 14.43 -21.15
N TRP A 100 3.06 13.17 -20.97
CA TRP A 100 3.39 12.05 -21.84
C TRP A 100 2.15 11.64 -22.65
N ALA A 101 2.36 11.50 -23.95
CA ALA A 101 1.31 11.12 -24.88
C ALA A 101 1.13 9.60 -24.94
N SER A 102 -0.08 9.17 -25.32
CA SER A 102 -0.38 7.77 -25.63
C SER A 102 -0.11 6.79 -24.46
N ILE A 103 -0.26 7.25 -23.22
CA ILE A 103 -0.19 6.38 -22.07
C ILE A 103 -1.50 5.56 -21.94
N ILE A 104 -1.38 4.38 -21.36
CA ILE A 104 -2.52 3.56 -20.97
C ILE A 104 -2.58 3.61 -19.44
N PRO A 105 -3.69 4.09 -18.85
CA PRO A 105 -3.81 4.20 -17.40
C PRO A 105 -3.67 2.86 -16.70
N TRP A 106 -3.14 2.91 -15.48
CA TRP A 106 -3.14 1.79 -14.55
C TRP A 106 -4.50 1.68 -13.87
N SER A 107 -5.03 0.46 -13.79
CA SER A 107 -6.25 0.15 -13.04
C SER A 107 -6.20 -1.28 -12.50
N THR A 108 -7.17 -1.65 -11.66
CA THR A 108 -7.30 -3.01 -11.12
C THR A 108 -7.50 -4.07 -12.20
N GLU A 109 -8.11 -3.71 -13.31
CA GLU A 109 -8.40 -4.62 -14.43
C GLU A 109 -7.33 -4.55 -15.52
N ASN A 110 -6.61 -3.44 -15.61
CA ASN A 110 -5.62 -3.19 -16.63
C ASN A 110 -4.37 -2.51 -16.04
N PRO A 111 -3.51 -3.25 -15.31
CA PRO A 111 -2.40 -2.71 -14.55
C PRO A 111 -1.19 -2.38 -15.44
N ASN A 112 -1.32 -1.36 -16.29
CA ASN A 112 -0.24 -0.91 -17.15
C ASN A 112 0.82 -0.16 -16.34
N LEU A 113 2.06 -0.60 -16.45
CA LEU A 113 3.20 -0.05 -15.74
C LEU A 113 4.23 0.54 -16.68
N TYR A 114 4.88 1.55 -16.18
CA TYR A 114 5.98 2.26 -16.83
C TYR A 114 7.17 2.33 -15.88
N VAL A 115 8.31 2.71 -16.39
CA VAL A 115 9.48 3.07 -15.61
C VAL A 115 9.79 4.53 -15.85
N ALA A 116 9.75 5.31 -14.79
CA ALA A 116 10.30 6.65 -14.75
C ALA A 116 11.79 6.56 -14.41
N LYS A 117 12.63 7.16 -15.25
CA LYS A 117 14.08 7.26 -15.05
C LYS A 117 14.43 8.72 -14.83
N LEU A 118 15.12 8.99 -13.73
CA LEU A 118 15.67 10.28 -13.35
C LEU A 118 17.19 10.21 -13.42
N GLU A 119 17.82 11.12 -14.15
CA GLU A 119 19.26 11.23 -14.28
C GLU A 119 19.72 12.61 -13.83
N LEU A 120 20.65 12.65 -12.90
CA LEU A 120 21.32 13.89 -12.47
C LEU A 120 22.56 14.09 -13.30
N LYS A 121 22.61 15.19 -14.08
CA LYS A 121 23.75 15.59 -14.88
C LYS A 121 24.46 16.78 -14.24
N ASN A 122 25.77 16.67 -14.05
CA ASN A 122 26.58 17.73 -13.46
C ASN A 122 26.91 18.86 -14.48
N PRO A 123 27.47 20.00 -14.03
CA PRO A 123 27.81 21.12 -14.92
C PRO A 123 28.79 20.77 -16.06
N GLU A 124 29.60 19.71 -15.87
CA GLU A 124 30.53 19.21 -16.90
C GLU A 124 29.84 18.31 -17.94
N GLY A 125 28.51 18.11 -17.84
CA GLY A 125 27.73 17.32 -18.77
C GLY A 125 27.73 15.81 -18.51
N LYS A 126 28.27 15.35 -17.36
CA LYS A 126 28.35 13.94 -16.98
C LYS A 126 27.14 13.52 -16.13
N ILE A 127 26.53 12.38 -16.42
CA ILE A 127 25.54 11.77 -15.53
C ILE A 127 26.27 11.24 -14.28
N VAL A 128 25.89 11.74 -13.11
CA VAL A 128 26.51 11.41 -11.80
C VAL A 128 25.63 10.51 -10.95
N GLN A 129 24.32 10.48 -11.22
CA GLN A 129 23.38 9.57 -10.54
C GLN A 129 22.25 9.20 -11.50
N THR A 130 21.77 7.97 -11.39
CA THR A 130 20.57 7.49 -12.07
C THR A 130 19.66 6.81 -11.04
N ARG A 131 18.38 7.13 -11.08
CA ARG A 131 17.32 6.49 -10.33
C ARG A 131 16.24 6.00 -11.27
N GLU A 132 15.75 4.80 -11.05
CA GLU A 132 14.58 4.27 -11.77
C GLU A 132 13.53 3.82 -10.76
N THR A 133 12.26 4.04 -11.09
CA THR A 133 11.13 3.54 -10.31
C THR A 133 9.99 3.14 -11.24
N ARG A 134 9.20 2.16 -10.80
CA ARG A 134 7.95 1.81 -11.47
C ARG A 134 6.90 2.87 -11.18
N ILE A 135 6.10 3.19 -12.16
CA ILE A 135 4.94 4.07 -12.04
C ILE A 135 3.75 3.49 -12.82
N GLY A 136 2.55 3.84 -12.37
CA GLY A 136 1.32 3.67 -13.12
C GLY A 136 0.63 5.02 -13.26
N PHE A 137 0.24 5.39 -14.47
CA PHE A 137 -0.53 6.61 -14.67
C PHE A 137 -1.95 6.38 -14.19
N ARG A 138 -2.31 6.98 -13.05
CA ARG A 138 -3.63 6.84 -12.43
C ARG A 138 -3.95 8.03 -11.55
N THR A 139 -5.23 8.26 -11.32
CA THR A 139 -5.73 9.25 -10.37
C THR A 139 -6.59 8.53 -9.32
N VAL A 140 -6.28 8.76 -8.05
CA VAL A 140 -7.08 8.28 -6.92
C VAL A 140 -7.74 9.49 -6.27
N GLU A 141 -9.05 9.42 -6.07
CA GLU A 141 -9.83 10.47 -5.46
C GLU A 141 -10.73 9.90 -4.37
N PHE A 142 -10.90 10.64 -3.31
CA PHE A 142 -11.87 10.33 -2.26
C PHE A 142 -12.89 11.47 -2.19
N PHE A 143 -14.16 11.11 -2.36
CA PHE A 143 -15.26 12.05 -2.24
C PHE A 143 -16.04 11.76 -0.96
N PRO A 144 -16.05 12.68 0.03
CA PRO A 144 -16.90 12.56 1.19
C PRO A 144 -18.35 12.33 0.79
N GLN A 145 -19.07 11.44 1.49
CA GLN A 145 -20.46 11.07 1.21
C GLN A 145 -20.69 10.38 -0.15
N ASP A 146 -19.64 9.89 -0.81
CA ASP A 146 -19.76 9.15 -2.06
C ASP A 146 -18.84 7.93 -2.09
N GLY A 147 -17.50 8.08 -2.10
CA GLY A 147 -16.59 6.94 -2.11
C GLY A 147 -15.19 7.20 -2.64
N VAL A 148 -14.51 6.11 -2.94
CA VAL A 148 -13.18 6.09 -3.55
C VAL A 148 -13.33 5.94 -5.06
N TYR A 149 -12.54 6.70 -5.80
CA TYR A 149 -12.54 6.67 -7.27
C TYR A 149 -11.13 6.40 -7.80
N LEU A 150 -11.07 5.60 -8.83
CA LEU A 150 -9.86 5.32 -9.60
C LEU A 150 -10.11 5.73 -11.05
N ASN A 151 -9.34 6.71 -11.54
CA ASN A 151 -9.48 7.24 -12.91
C ASN A 151 -10.92 7.70 -13.23
N GLY A 152 -11.57 8.36 -12.28
CA GLY A 152 -12.94 8.84 -12.43
C GLY A 152 -14.03 7.76 -12.33
N THR A 153 -13.66 6.50 -12.09
CA THR A 153 -14.61 5.40 -11.89
C THR A 153 -14.65 4.99 -10.43
N LYS A 154 -15.87 4.85 -9.87
CA LYS A 154 -16.06 4.44 -8.49
C LYS A 154 -15.46 3.06 -8.26
N LEU A 155 -14.62 2.94 -7.23
CA LEU A 155 -13.96 1.71 -6.84
C LEU A 155 -14.69 1.09 -5.66
N VAL A 156 -15.16 -0.14 -5.83
CA VAL A 156 -15.61 -0.99 -4.72
C VAL A 156 -14.50 -1.95 -4.35
N VAL A 157 -13.99 -1.79 -3.12
CA VAL A 157 -12.87 -2.56 -2.61
C VAL A 157 -13.31 -3.97 -2.22
N LYS A 158 -12.83 -4.98 -2.92
CA LYS A 158 -12.95 -6.40 -2.57
C LYS A 158 -11.62 -6.81 -1.96
N GLY A 159 -11.47 -6.52 -0.67
CA GLY A 159 -10.18 -6.57 0.01
C GLY A 159 -10.00 -7.74 0.96
N ILE A 160 -8.75 -8.05 1.23
CA ILE A 160 -8.35 -9.03 2.24
C ILE A 160 -7.15 -8.51 3.03
N ASN A 161 -7.15 -8.77 4.34
CA ASN A 161 -6.00 -8.49 5.19
C ASN A 161 -4.93 -9.55 4.99
N ARG A 162 -3.65 -9.16 5.03
CA ARG A 162 -2.52 -10.06 4.85
C ARG A 162 -1.38 -9.73 5.79
N HIS A 163 -0.90 -10.74 6.52
CA HIS A 163 0.36 -10.68 7.23
C HIS A 163 1.53 -11.15 6.34
N SER A 164 2.71 -10.52 6.48
CA SER A 164 3.96 -11.02 5.88
C SER A 164 4.44 -12.22 6.69
N PHE A 165 4.09 -13.43 6.24
CA PHE A 165 4.28 -14.66 6.97
C PHE A 165 4.71 -15.82 6.08
N SER A 166 5.65 -16.62 6.55
CA SER A 166 5.98 -17.94 6.00
C SER A 166 6.23 -18.96 7.12
N VAL A 167 5.85 -20.21 6.88
CA VAL A 167 5.97 -21.30 7.87
C VAL A 167 7.39 -21.48 8.38
N ASP A 168 8.36 -21.46 7.48
CA ASP A 168 9.76 -21.76 7.79
C ASP A 168 10.59 -20.49 8.10
N GLY A 169 10.18 -19.32 7.63
CA GLY A 169 10.91 -18.06 7.75
C GLY A 169 10.25 -17.01 8.66
N GLY A 170 9.07 -17.32 9.22
CA GLY A 170 8.33 -16.35 9.99
C GLY A 170 8.01 -15.11 9.15
N ARG A 171 8.48 -13.94 9.56
CA ARG A 171 8.28 -12.67 8.85
C ARG A 171 9.22 -12.47 7.64
N THR A 172 10.21 -13.33 7.47
CA THR A 172 11.06 -13.34 6.28
C THR A 172 10.30 -14.01 5.14
N THR A 173 9.87 -13.20 4.16
CA THR A 173 9.16 -13.65 2.97
C THR A 173 10.04 -13.49 1.72
N SER A 174 9.78 -14.31 0.71
CA SER A 174 10.50 -14.25 -0.57
C SER A 174 9.64 -13.60 -1.66
N ALA A 175 10.28 -13.09 -2.70
CA ALA A 175 9.57 -12.58 -3.88
C ALA A 175 8.67 -13.66 -4.54
N ALA A 176 9.10 -14.94 -4.51
CA ALA A 176 8.30 -16.06 -5.01
C ALA A 176 7.02 -16.26 -4.18
N LEU A 177 7.12 -16.17 -2.84
CA LEU A 177 5.98 -16.27 -1.95
C LEU A 177 5.03 -15.08 -2.14
N SER A 178 5.56 -13.86 -2.24
CA SER A 178 4.76 -12.67 -2.52
C SER A 178 4.00 -12.77 -3.85
N ARG A 179 4.66 -13.30 -4.87
CA ARG A 179 4.01 -13.55 -6.16
C ARG A 179 2.89 -14.58 -6.03
N MET A 180 3.12 -15.66 -5.30
CA MET A 180 2.10 -16.69 -5.06
C MET A 180 0.89 -16.11 -4.31
N ASP A 181 1.14 -15.37 -3.22
CA ASP A 181 0.09 -14.74 -2.43
C ASP A 181 -0.76 -13.79 -3.29
N ALA A 182 -0.12 -12.88 -4.03
CA ALA A 182 -0.82 -11.93 -4.87
C ALA A 182 -1.66 -12.60 -5.99
N LEU A 183 -1.14 -13.69 -6.58
CA LEU A 183 -1.88 -14.47 -7.59
C LEU A 183 -3.09 -15.18 -6.98
N LEU A 184 -2.96 -15.78 -5.80
CA LEU A 184 -4.07 -16.45 -5.12
C LEU A 184 -5.14 -15.45 -4.70
N ILE A 185 -4.75 -14.27 -4.20
CA ILE A 185 -5.67 -13.18 -3.87
C ILE A 185 -6.42 -12.72 -5.13
N LYS A 186 -5.72 -12.54 -6.24
CA LYS A 186 -6.36 -12.17 -7.51
C LYS A 186 -7.30 -13.28 -8.04
N GLU A 187 -6.90 -14.54 -7.89
CA GLU A 187 -7.72 -15.71 -8.28
C GLU A 187 -9.02 -15.81 -7.47
N MET A 188 -9.04 -15.29 -6.24
CA MET A 188 -10.27 -15.16 -5.43
C MET A 188 -11.19 -14.02 -5.88
N ASN A 189 -10.94 -13.36 -6.99
CA ASN A 189 -11.64 -12.15 -7.45
C ASN A 189 -11.47 -10.93 -6.54
N MET A 190 -10.46 -10.92 -5.67
CA MET A 190 -10.11 -9.76 -4.87
C MET A 190 -9.37 -8.71 -5.70
N ASN A 191 -9.54 -7.44 -5.34
CA ASN A 191 -8.86 -6.31 -5.98
C ASN A 191 -8.05 -5.45 -5.00
N ALA A 192 -8.03 -5.82 -3.72
CA ALA A 192 -7.38 -5.01 -2.69
C ALA A 192 -6.72 -5.84 -1.59
N VAL A 193 -5.67 -5.28 -0.99
CA VAL A 193 -4.98 -5.85 0.17
C VAL A 193 -4.73 -4.76 1.21
N ARG A 194 -4.81 -5.12 2.49
CA ARG A 194 -4.37 -4.34 3.64
C ARG A 194 -3.41 -5.16 4.49
N SER A 195 -2.48 -4.51 5.16
CA SER A 195 -1.63 -5.13 6.19
C SER A 195 -1.51 -4.22 7.41
N HIS A 196 -1.08 -4.78 8.56
CA HIS A 196 -0.90 -4.05 9.83
C HIS A 196 0.46 -3.35 9.95
N TYR A 197 1.27 -3.42 8.93
CA TYR A 197 2.61 -2.83 8.84
C TYR A 197 3.06 -2.81 7.38
N PRO A 198 4.00 -1.94 7.01
CA PRO A 198 4.48 -1.87 5.63
C PRO A 198 4.97 -3.24 5.14
N PRO A 199 4.52 -3.71 3.98
CA PRO A 199 4.88 -5.03 3.46
C PRO A 199 6.32 -5.04 2.92
N ASP A 200 6.76 -6.20 2.43
CA ASP A 200 7.97 -6.25 1.62
C ASP A 200 7.75 -5.55 0.27
N GLU A 201 8.76 -4.84 -0.24
CA GLU A 201 8.68 -4.11 -1.51
C GLU A 201 8.27 -5.02 -2.68
N HIS A 202 8.80 -6.24 -2.73
CA HIS A 202 8.42 -7.20 -3.76
C HIS A 202 6.93 -7.64 -3.70
N PHE A 203 6.23 -7.43 -2.57
CA PHE A 203 4.78 -7.64 -2.52
C PHE A 203 4.03 -6.45 -3.13
N LEU A 204 4.45 -5.21 -2.85
CA LEU A 204 3.91 -4.03 -3.54
C LEU A 204 4.15 -4.10 -5.05
N ASP A 205 5.34 -4.54 -5.48
CA ASP A 205 5.65 -4.80 -6.88
C ASP A 205 4.65 -5.77 -7.54
N MET A 206 4.20 -6.79 -6.81
CA MET A 206 3.19 -7.73 -7.30
C MET A 206 1.81 -7.11 -7.31
N CYS A 207 1.44 -6.30 -6.31
CA CYS A 207 0.20 -5.55 -6.31
C CYS A 207 0.13 -4.58 -7.49
N ASP A 208 1.20 -3.85 -7.76
CA ASP A 208 1.32 -2.98 -8.95
C ASP A 208 1.10 -3.76 -10.25
N SER A 209 1.73 -4.93 -10.35
CA SER A 209 1.74 -5.74 -11.58
C SER A 209 0.41 -6.47 -11.84
N LEU A 210 -0.35 -6.78 -10.80
CA LEU A 210 -1.59 -7.55 -10.89
C LEU A 210 -2.86 -6.69 -10.72
N GLY A 211 -2.72 -5.40 -10.47
CA GLY A 211 -3.86 -4.51 -10.25
C GLY A 211 -4.57 -4.80 -8.92
N LEU A 212 -3.81 -5.03 -7.86
CA LEU A 212 -4.32 -5.08 -6.50
C LEU A 212 -4.06 -3.73 -5.86
N VAL A 213 -5.11 -2.98 -5.50
CA VAL A 213 -4.93 -1.75 -4.71
C VAL A 213 -4.49 -2.09 -3.30
N TYR A 214 -3.78 -1.16 -2.66
CA TYR A 214 -3.17 -1.41 -1.36
C TYR A 214 -3.48 -0.30 -0.36
N MET A 215 -3.80 -0.70 0.87
CA MET A 215 -3.84 0.17 2.04
C MET A 215 -2.59 -0.10 2.87
N ASP A 216 -1.64 0.82 2.83
CA ASP A 216 -0.39 0.68 3.57
C ASP A 216 -0.53 1.29 4.97
N GLU A 217 0.02 0.61 5.97
CA GLU A 217 -0.25 0.93 7.37
C GLU A 217 1.03 1.12 8.18
N LEU A 218 1.08 2.22 8.93
CA LEU A 218 2.04 2.35 10.02
C LEU A 218 1.65 1.39 11.13
N ALA A 219 2.55 0.52 11.51
CA ALA A 219 2.31 -0.43 12.59
C ALA A 219 1.92 0.28 13.90
N GLY A 220 1.07 -0.40 14.70
CA GLY A 220 0.56 0.04 15.99
C GLY A 220 -0.75 -0.66 16.27
N TRP A 221 -0.79 -1.56 17.27
CA TRP A 221 -1.99 -2.31 17.63
C TRP A 221 -2.44 -1.92 19.02
N GLN A 222 -3.58 -1.22 19.11
CA GLN A 222 -4.18 -0.69 20.35
C GLN A 222 -3.26 0.27 21.15
N ASN A 223 -2.02 0.46 20.73
CA ASN A 223 -1.07 1.40 21.29
C ASN A 223 -0.25 2.04 20.17
N GLY A 224 -0.22 3.36 20.12
CA GLY A 224 0.56 4.12 19.15
C GLY A 224 2.01 4.32 19.57
N TYR A 225 2.84 4.68 18.60
CA TYR A 225 4.19 5.19 18.86
C TYR A 225 4.16 6.57 19.51
N ASP A 226 5.19 6.91 20.26
CA ASP A 226 5.43 8.31 20.62
C ASP A 226 5.68 9.18 19.38
N SER A 227 5.45 10.48 19.49
CA SER A 227 5.49 11.38 18.34
C SER A 227 6.86 11.43 17.65
N LYS A 228 7.97 11.21 18.37
CA LYS A 228 9.31 11.22 17.78
C LYS A 228 9.56 9.95 16.94
N VAL A 229 9.22 8.79 17.48
CA VAL A 229 9.37 7.52 16.78
C VAL A 229 8.33 7.44 15.64
N GLY A 230 7.07 7.78 15.90
CA GLY A 230 6.02 7.77 14.90
C GLY A 230 6.35 8.68 13.72
N ALA A 231 6.81 9.90 13.95
CA ALA A 231 7.20 10.81 12.88
C ALA A 231 8.31 10.24 11.97
N LYS A 232 9.31 9.57 12.57
CA LYS A 232 10.37 8.91 11.81
C LYS A 232 9.81 7.78 10.96
N LEU A 233 8.96 6.92 11.54
CA LEU A 233 8.42 5.75 10.86
C LEU A 233 7.42 6.11 9.76
N VAL A 234 6.59 7.15 9.95
CA VAL A 234 5.72 7.70 8.89
C VAL A 234 6.56 8.17 7.72
N LYS A 235 7.64 8.92 8.00
CA LYS A 235 8.56 9.38 6.94
C LYS A 235 9.14 8.20 6.17
N GLU A 236 9.75 7.25 6.87
CA GLU A 236 10.41 6.09 6.26
C GLU A 236 9.45 5.21 5.44
N MET A 237 8.23 4.98 5.93
CA MET A 237 7.19 4.24 5.23
C MET A 237 6.80 4.94 3.93
N ILE A 238 6.42 6.21 4.02
CA ILE A 238 5.93 6.94 2.85
C ILE A 238 7.04 7.18 1.83
N GLU A 239 8.23 7.57 2.26
CA GLU A 239 9.37 7.77 1.34
C GLU A 239 9.74 6.49 0.59
N ARG A 240 9.60 5.31 1.22
CA ARG A 240 9.81 4.04 0.55
C ARG A 240 8.73 3.73 -0.48
N ASP A 241 7.44 3.93 -0.10
CA ASP A 241 6.31 3.31 -0.80
C ASP A 241 5.49 4.30 -1.65
N VAL A 242 5.70 5.60 -1.51
CA VAL A 242 4.88 6.66 -2.12
C VAL A 242 4.73 6.56 -3.64
N ASN A 243 5.69 5.97 -4.34
CA ASN A 243 5.69 5.87 -5.81
C ASN A 243 4.98 4.62 -6.34
N HIS A 244 4.55 3.68 -5.48
CA HIS A 244 3.77 2.52 -5.90
C HIS A 244 2.35 2.92 -6.34
N PRO A 245 1.94 2.64 -7.58
CA PRO A 245 0.61 2.98 -8.07
C PRO A 245 -0.51 2.21 -7.36
N CYS A 246 -0.24 1.05 -6.79
CA CYS A 246 -1.22 0.25 -6.05
C CYS A 246 -1.68 0.94 -4.76
N ILE A 247 -0.87 1.76 -4.11
CA ILE A 247 -1.26 2.41 -2.85
C ILE A 247 -2.32 3.48 -3.12
N ILE A 248 -3.49 3.32 -2.49
CA ILE A 248 -4.62 4.24 -2.63
C ILE A 248 -4.98 4.97 -1.34
N LEU A 249 -4.65 4.40 -0.19
CA LEU A 249 -4.93 4.96 1.14
C LEU A 249 -3.75 4.69 2.07
N TRP A 250 -3.56 5.57 3.05
CA TRP A 250 -2.62 5.38 4.15
C TRP A 250 -3.36 5.09 5.45
N ASN A 251 -2.82 4.23 6.27
CA ASN A 251 -3.36 3.91 7.59
C ASN A 251 -2.37 4.31 8.68
N ASN A 252 -2.86 4.94 9.74
CA ASN A 252 -2.07 5.28 10.92
C ASN A 252 -2.47 4.38 12.10
N GLY A 253 -1.77 3.25 12.27
CA GLY A 253 -2.02 2.28 13.33
C GLY A 253 -3.28 1.44 13.13
N ASN A 254 -3.57 0.56 14.08
CA ASN A 254 -4.72 -0.33 14.10
C ASN A 254 -5.42 -0.28 15.47
N GLU A 255 -6.76 -0.33 15.50
CA GLU A 255 -7.60 -0.50 16.70
C GLU A 255 -7.24 0.42 17.88
N GLY A 256 -7.00 1.70 17.63
CA GLY A 256 -6.54 2.65 18.65
C GLY A 256 -5.03 2.82 18.70
N GLY A 257 -4.28 2.12 17.87
CA GLY A 257 -2.81 2.19 17.79
C GLY A 257 -2.26 3.39 17.05
N TRP A 258 -3.02 4.44 16.86
CA TRP A 258 -2.59 5.67 16.18
C TRP A 258 -2.12 6.75 17.17
N ASN A 259 -1.29 7.64 16.66
CA ASN A 259 -0.93 8.89 17.32
C ASN A 259 -1.33 10.05 16.41
N THR A 260 -2.37 10.78 16.78
CA THR A 260 -2.94 11.87 15.97
C THR A 260 -1.96 13.02 15.70
N GLN A 261 -0.89 13.16 16.49
CA GLN A 261 0.16 14.14 16.22
C GLN A 261 0.98 13.80 14.97
N THR A 262 0.92 12.56 14.49
CA THR A 262 1.61 12.14 13.26
C THR A 262 0.73 12.25 12.01
N ASP A 263 -0.57 12.45 12.14
CA ASP A 263 -1.52 12.51 11.01
C ASP A 263 -1.12 13.52 9.91
N PRO A 264 -0.72 14.76 10.25
CA PRO A 264 -0.33 15.73 9.21
C PRO A 264 0.88 15.31 8.38
N LEU A 265 1.72 14.42 8.92
CA LEU A 265 2.94 13.98 8.25
C LEU A 265 2.66 13.10 7.03
N PHE A 266 1.53 12.40 7.00
CA PHE A 266 1.14 11.60 5.83
C PHE A 266 1.01 12.48 4.59
N ALA A 267 0.24 13.57 4.67
CA ALA A 267 0.10 14.51 3.56
C ALA A 267 1.40 15.31 3.29
N GLN A 268 2.25 15.50 4.31
CA GLN A 268 3.53 16.17 4.16
C GLN A 268 4.50 15.37 3.31
N TYR A 269 4.59 14.05 3.52
CA TYR A 269 5.51 13.19 2.76
C TYR A 269 4.90 12.67 1.46
N ASP A 270 3.59 12.43 1.42
CA ASP A 270 2.82 12.17 0.18
C ASP A 270 2.39 13.48 -0.50
N ARG A 271 3.34 14.40 -0.64
CA ARG A 271 3.11 15.82 -0.94
C ARG A 271 2.47 16.14 -2.29
N LEU A 272 2.62 15.24 -3.28
CA LEU A 272 2.05 15.41 -4.62
C LEU A 272 0.67 14.77 -4.78
N GLN A 273 0.44 13.62 -4.18
CA GLN A 273 -0.82 12.89 -4.31
C GLN A 273 -1.77 13.16 -3.14
N LYS A 274 -1.22 13.34 -1.92
CA LYS A 274 -1.97 13.60 -0.69
C LYS A 274 -3.12 12.60 -0.50
N ARG A 275 -2.81 11.31 -0.72
CA ARG A 275 -3.80 10.24 -0.58
C ARG A 275 -4.46 10.30 0.78
N HIS A 276 -5.71 9.91 0.81
CA HIS A 276 -6.52 9.93 2.03
C HIS A 276 -5.90 9.04 3.11
N MET A 277 -5.90 9.50 4.36
CA MET A 277 -5.37 8.77 5.50
C MET A 277 -6.48 8.46 6.48
N VAL A 278 -6.49 7.24 7.02
CA VAL A 278 -7.51 6.73 7.93
C VAL A 278 -6.91 6.14 9.21
N HIS A 279 -7.77 6.00 10.21
CA HIS A 279 -7.51 5.26 11.45
C HIS A 279 -8.35 3.98 11.42
N PRO A 280 -7.80 2.81 11.08
CA PRO A 280 -8.56 1.56 11.06
C PRO A 280 -9.29 1.27 12.38
N TRP A 281 -10.56 0.91 12.26
CA TRP A 281 -11.56 0.78 13.33
C TRP A 281 -12.20 2.09 13.78
N ALA A 282 -11.84 3.22 13.23
CA ALA A 282 -12.42 4.51 13.62
C ALA A 282 -13.33 5.08 12.54
N ASP A 283 -14.19 5.97 12.97
CA ASP A 283 -14.90 6.92 12.13
C ASP A 283 -14.05 8.20 12.03
N PHE A 284 -13.25 8.30 10.97
CA PHE A 284 -12.26 9.36 10.81
C PHE A 284 -12.14 9.79 9.34
N ASN A 285 -11.92 11.07 9.10
CA ASN A 285 -11.76 11.67 7.76
C ASN A 285 -12.88 11.26 6.78
N ASP A 286 -14.14 11.35 7.20
CA ASP A 286 -15.33 11.03 6.38
C ASP A 286 -15.40 9.55 5.92
N LEU A 287 -14.56 8.68 6.49
CA LEU A 287 -14.56 7.25 6.25
C LEU A 287 -14.82 6.50 7.57
N ASP A 288 -15.81 5.62 7.56
CA ASP A 288 -16.11 4.69 8.65
C ASP A 288 -15.46 3.33 8.35
N THR A 289 -14.41 3.00 9.10
CA THR A 289 -13.61 1.78 8.93
C THR A 289 -13.89 0.73 10.01
N HIS A 290 -15.10 0.72 10.58
CA HIS A 290 -15.49 -0.13 11.69
C HIS A 290 -15.05 -1.59 11.50
N HIS A 291 -14.41 -2.18 12.53
CA HIS A 291 -14.02 -3.58 12.53
C HIS A 291 -15.18 -4.47 12.97
N TYR A 292 -15.30 -5.62 12.32
CA TYR A 292 -16.27 -6.68 12.61
C TYR A 292 -17.70 -6.17 12.79
N PRO A 293 -18.19 -5.32 11.86
CA PRO A 293 -19.58 -4.91 11.92
C PRO A 293 -20.47 -6.13 11.75
N THR A 294 -21.43 -6.28 12.64
CA THR A 294 -22.48 -7.29 12.42
C THR A 294 -23.30 -6.92 11.19
N TYR A 295 -24.01 -7.87 10.62
CA TYR A 295 -24.92 -7.60 9.51
C TYR A 295 -25.85 -6.42 9.81
N LEU A 296 -26.46 -6.40 11.01
CA LEU A 296 -27.36 -5.31 11.44
C LEU A 296 -26.65 -3.98 11.63
N THR A 297 -25.42 -3.97 12.15
CA THR A 297 -24.61 -2.74 12.30
C THR A 297 -24.36 -2.12 10.93
N GLY A 298 -23.95 -2.90 9.94
CA GLY A 298 -23.77 -2.44 8.57
C GLY A 298 -25.06 -1.84 7.99
N VAL A 299 -26.20 -2.47 8.23
CA VAL A 299 -27.51 -1.95 7.81
C VAL A 299 -27.89 -0.65 8.51
N ALA A 300 -27.59 -0.52 9.81
CA ALA A 300 -27.85 0.72 10.57
C ALA A 300 -27.05 1.90 10.05
N ARG A 301 -25.84 1.69 9.55
CA ARG A 301 -25.02 2.73 8.88
C ARG A 301 -25.71 3.31 7.66
N PHE A 302 -26.54 2.55 6.97
CA PHE A 302 -27.27 2.99 5.78
C PHE A 302 -28.44 3.89 6.09
N THR A 303 -29.06 3.72 7.24
CA THR A 303 -30.22 4.52 7.66
C THR A 303 -29.81 5.82 8.37
N ASN A 304 -28.70 5.79 9.12
CA ASN A 304 -28.29 6.88 9.99
C ASN A 304 -26.92 7.46 9.62
N GLY A 305 -26.15 6.80 8.77
CA GLY A 305 -24.83 7.21 8.33
C GLY A 305 -24.88 8.09 7.08
N TYR A 306 -23.94 9.01 7.01
CA TYR A 306 -23.71 9.88 5.84
C TYR A 306 -22.23 9.80 5.38
N LYS A 307 -21.43 8.92 5.98
CA LYS A 307 -20.04 8.72 5.66
C LYS A 307 -19.85 7.50 4.78
N VAL A 308 -18.77 7.50 4.03
CA VAL A 308 -18.35 6.32 3.28
C VAL A 308 -18.06 5.19 4.26
N PHE A 309 -18.64 4.01 4.02
CA PHE A 309 -18.47 2.83 4.86
C PHE A 309 -17.57 1.81 4.17
N MET A 310 -16.45 1.50 4.82
CA MET A 310 -15.46 0.55 4.34
C MET A 310 -14.80 -0.18 5.52
N PRO A 311 -15.42 -1.23 6.08
CA PRO A 311 -14.83 -1.97 7.18
C PRO A 311 -13.44 -2.51 6.79
N THR A 312 -12.43 -2.13 7.57
CA THR A 312 -11.06 -2.56 7.33
C THR A 312 -10.76 -3.96 7.85
N GLU A 313 -11.69 -4.52 8.66
CA GLU A 313 -11.72 -5.93 9.03
C GLU A 313 -13.17 -6.39 9.20
N PHE A 314 -13.54 -7.49 8.53
CA PHE A 314 -14.83 -8.14 8.73
C PHE A 314 -14.74 -9.63 8.37
N MET A 315 -15.74 -10.42 8.80
CA MET A 315 -15.84 -11.85 8.55
C MET A 315 -14.63 -12.66 9.02
N HIS A 316 -14.25 -12.45 10.28
CA HIS A 316 -13.21 -13.24 10.92
C HIS A 316 -13.63 -14.72 11.02
N ALA A 317 -12.88 -15.62 10.41
CA ALA A 317 -13.24 -17.03 10.32
C ALA A 317 -13.51 -17.69 11.66
N MET A 318 -12.80 -17.27 12.72
CA MET A 318 -12.99 -17.79 14.07
C MET A 318 -14.25 -17.29 14.78
N TYR A 319 -14.59 -16.00 14.59
CA TYR A 319 -15.72 -15.39 15.30
C TYR A 319 -17.03 -15.66 14.60
N ASP A 320 -17.03 -15.68 13.27
CA ASP A 320 -18.20 -15.88 12.43
C ASP A 320 -18.51 -17.36 12.18
N GLN A 321 -17.60 -18.24 12.56
CA GLN A 321 -17.68 -19.70 12.40
C GLN A 321 -17.96 -20.19 10.98
N GLY A 322 -17.80 -19.35 9.98
CA GLY A 322 -18.24 -19.63 8.62
C GLY A 322 -17.18 -19.43 7.52
N GLY A 323 -16.02 -18.83 7.83
CA GLY A 323 -14.92 -18.70 6.86
C GLY A 323 -15.35 -18.17 5.51
N GLY A 324 -16.08 -17.07 5.46
CA GLY A 324 -16.60 -16.48 4.22
C GLY A 324 -17.97 -17.02 3.76
N ALA A 325 -18.55 -17.98 4.42
CA ALA A 325 -19.86 -18.53 4.04
C ALA A 325 -21.00 -17.48 4.04
N GLY A 326 -20.94 -16.53 4.99
CA GLY A 326 -21.92 -15.43 5.07
C GLY A 326 -21.62 -14.24 4.19
N LEU A 327 -20.52 -14.25 3.41
CA LEU A 327 -20.07 -13.09 2.63
C LEU A 327 -21.16 -12.57 1.69
N ARG A 328 -21.90 -13.45 1.04
CA ARG A 328 -22.95 -13.06 0.13
C ARG A 328 -24.02 -12.21 0.79
N ASP A 329 -24.48 -12.62 1.99
CA ASP A 329 -25.53 -11.90 2.71
C ASP A 329 -25.09 -10.48 3.09
N PHE A 330 -23.85 -10.32 3.57
CA PHE A 330 -23.25 -9.02 3.87
C PHE A 330 -23.10 -8.19 2.60
N TRP A 331 -22.49 -8.77 1.57
CA TRP A 331 -22.12 -8.07 0.35
C TRP A 331 -23.32 -7.60 -0.44
N ASP A 332 -24.29 -8.50 -0.72
CA ASP A 332 -25.50 -8.17 -1.44
C ASP A 332 -26.29 -7.06 -0.74
N ARG A 333 -26.33 -7.10 0.60
CA ARG A 333 -27.02 -6.08 1.37
C ARG A 333 -26.26 -4.76 1.41
N TRP A 334 -24.96 -4.79 1.66
CA TRP A 334 -24.16 -3.58 1.77
C TRP A 334 -24.01 -2.86 0.42
N CYS A 335 -23.90 -3.57 -0.67
CA CYS A 335 -23.85 -3.00 -2.01
C CYS A 335 -25.12 -2.24 -2.42
N THR A 336 -26.24 -2.41 -1.71
CA THR A 336 -27.44 -1.58 -1.95
C THR A 336 -27.28 -0.14 -1.48
N ASN A 337 -26.25 0.16 -0.68
CA ASN A 337 -25.96 1.51 -0.23
C ASN A 337 -24.86 2.13 -1.08
N PRO A 338 -25.11 3.28 -1.72
CA PRO A 338 -24.09 3.98 -2.51
C PRO A 338 -22.87 4.44 -1.69
N LEU A 339 -22.98 4.53 -0.37
CA LEU A 339 -21.87 4.87 0.53
C LEU A 339 -20.96 3.67 0.84
N PHE A 340 -21.34 2.46 0.47
CA PHE A 340 -20.47 1.29 0.67
C PHE A 340 -19.35 1.29 -0.34
N ALA A 341 -18.12 1.39 0.14
CA ALA A 341 -16.91 1.38 -0.70
C ALA A 341 -16.19 0.02 -0.71
N GLY A 342 -16.85 -1.04 -0.24
CA GLY A 342 -16.23 -2.35 -0.08
C GLY A 342 -15.66 -2.55 1.32
N GLY A 343 -14.72 -3.48 1.49
CA GLY A 343 -14.11 -3.79 2.78
C GLY A 343 -13.03 -4.86 2.68
N PHE A 344 -12.42 -5.22 3.83
CA PHE A 344 -11.31 -6.16 3.88
C PHE A 344 -11.64 -7.35 4.79
N ILE A 345 -11.66 -8.54 4.24
CA ILE A 345 -11.89 -9.78 5.00
C ILE A 345 -10.68 -10.04 5.92
N TRP A 346 -10.91 -10.49 7.13
CA TRP A 346 -9.90 -11.03 8.02
C TRP A 346 -9.90 -12.55 7.94
N VAL A 347 -8.87 -13.23 7.54
CA VAL A 347 -7.56 -12.80 7.03
C VAL A 347 -7.12 -13.78 5.93
N TYR A 348 -6.08 -13.46 5.17
CA TYR A 348 -5.66 -14.25 4.01
C TYR A 348 -5.15 -15.64 4.37
N CYS A 349 -4.24 -15.74 5.33
CA CYS A 349 -3.47 -16.97 5.58
C CYS A 349 -3.40 -17.29 7.07
N ASP A 350 -3.56 -18.57 7.40
CA ASP A 350 -3.22 -19.08 8.73
C ASP A 350 -1.77 -18.79 9.09
N GLU A 351 -1.54 -18.32 10.32
CA GLU A 351 -0.21 -18.05 10.84
C GLU A 351 0.25 -19.17 11.78
N ALA A 352 0.88 -20.20 11.23
CA ALA A 352 1.40 -21.33 11.98
C ALA A 352 2.89 -21.55 11.72
N PRO A 353 3.80 -20.85 12.42
CA PRO A 353 5.24 -21.03 12.23
C PRO A 353 5.69 -22.40 12.68
N LYS A 354 6.66 -22.96 11.97
CA LYS A 354 7.30 -24.22 12.34
C LYS A 354 8.21 -24.02 13.54
N ARG A 355 7.92 -24.73 14.60
CA ARG A 355 8.65 -24.69 15.87
C ARG A 355 9.79 -25.69 15.86
N SER A 356 11.00 -25.24 15.52
CA SER A 356 12.21 -26.08 15.55
C SER A 356 12.55 -26.58 16.96
N ASP A 357 12.21 -25.80 17.98
CA ASP A 357 12.38 -26.15 19.39
C ASP A 357 11.36 -27.16 19.92
N LYS A 358 10.29 -27.44 19.15
CA LYS A 358 9.23 -28.41 19.47
C LYS A 358 9.12 -29.54 18.43
N GLY A 359 10.24 -29.97 17.87
CA GLY A 359 10.27 -31.09 16.91
C GLY A 359 9.67 -30.80 15.55
N GLY A 360 9.52 -29.52 15.19
CA GLY A 360 9.05 -29.11 13.85
C GLY A 360 7.54 -29.09 13.66
N ILE A 361 6.76 -29.15 14.75
CA ILE A 361 5.32 -28.96 14.66
C ILE A 361 4.96 -27.53 14.21
N LEU A 362 3.81 -27.37 13.59
CA LEU A 362 3.23 -26.06 13.35
C LEU A 362 2.57 -25.57 14.64
N ASP A 363 2.93 -24.37 15.07
CA ASP A 363 2.41 -23.76 16.29
C ASP A 363 1.32 -22.76 15.93
N SER A 364 0.09 -23.11 16.24
CA SER A 364 -1.09 -22.31 15.92
C SER A 364 -1.38 -21.19 16.93
N ASP A 365 -0.52 -20.97 17.93
CA ASP A 365 -0.75 -19.98 19.00
C ASP A 365 -2.20 -19.99 19.51
N LYS A 366 -2.65 -21.13 19.99
CA LYS A 366 -4.04 -21.38 20.42
C LYS A 366 -5.00 -21.27 19.21
N SER A 367 -5.95 -20.33 19.30
CA SER A 367 -7.01 -20.13 18.34
C SER A 367 -6.76 -18.94 17.38
N ASN A 368 -5.67 -18.19 17.55
CA ASN A 368 -5.44 -16.98 16.76
C ASN A 368 -4.84 -17.24 15.37
N ALA A 369 -4.25 -18.40 15.16
CA ALA A 369 -3.57 -18.70 13.91
C ALA A 369 -4.46 -19.34 12.82
N PRO A 370 -5.47 -20.19 13.13
CA PRO A 370 -6.32 -20.80 12.10
C PRO A 370 -7.53 -19.92 11.77
N ASP A 371 -7.29 -18.73 11.29
CA ASP A 371 -8.31 -17.74 10.91
C ASP A 371 -8.20 -17.32 9.42
N GLY A 372 -7.29 -17.95 8.68
CA GLY A 372 -7.03 -17.67 7.29
C GLY A 372 -8.06 -18.24 6.33
N VAL A 373 -8.06 -17.69 5.13
CA VAL A 373 -8.80 -18.21 3.96
C VAL A 373 -8.01 -19.31 3.26
N VAL A 374 -6.71 -19.31 3.44
CA VAL A 374 -5.78 -20.37 3.03
C VAL A 374 -4.96 -20.84 4.21
N GLY A 375 -4.58 -22.10 4.21
CA GLY A 375 -3.69 -22.68 5.20
C GLY A 375 -2.29 -22.08 5.19
N PRO A 376 -1.43 -22.42 6.18
CA PRO A 376 -0.14 -21.77 6.39
C PRO A 376 0.86 -21.99 5.24
N ARG A 377 0.67 -23.02 4.43
CA ARG A 377 1.45 -23.26 3.20
C ARG A 377 0.70 -22.87 1.92
N ARG A 378 -0.37 -22.09 2.05
CA ARG A 378 -1.27 -21.60 0.98
C ARG A 378 -2.14 -22.69 0.40
N GLU A 379 -2.48 -23.69 1.17
CA GLU A 379 -3.50 -24.68 0.84
C GLU A 379 -4.87 -23.98 0.74
N LYS A 380 -5.58 -24.17 -0.36
CA LYS A 380 -6.90 -23.57 -0.56
C LYS A 380 -7.93 -24.29 0.31
N GLU A 381 -8.56 -23.57 1.21
CA GLU A 381 -9.58 -24.07 2.12
C GLU A 381 -11.01 -23.85 1.59
N GLY A 382 -12.02 -24.29 2.32
CA GLY A 382 -13.42 -24.10 1.93
C GLY A 382 -13.80 -22.63 1.77
N SER A 383 -13.32 -21.77 2.67
CA SER A 383 -13.47 -20.32 2.62
C SER A 383 -12.92 -19.67 1.36
N TYR A 384 -11.78 -20.17 0.84
CA TYR A 384 -11.19 -19.71 -0.42
C TYR A 384 -12.19 -19.84 -1.58
N TYR A 385 -12.81 -21.02 -1.71
CA TYR A 385 -13.78 -21.29 -2.78
C TYR A 385 -15.11 -20.55 -2.57
N ALA A 386 -15.53 -20.39 -1.31
CA ALA A 386 -16.74 -19.63 -0.99
C ALA A 386 -16.60 -18.15 -1.39
N ILE A 387 -15.46 -17.52 -1.06
CA ILE A 387 -15.16 -16.13 -1.42
C ILE A 387 -15.04 -15.98 -2.94
N ARG A 388 -14.31 -16.88 -3.59
CA ARG A 388 -14.12 -16.87 -5.04
C ARG A 388 -15.42 -16.92 -5.83
N ALA A 389 -16.45 -17.59 -5.29
CA ALA A 389 -17.74 -17.77 -5.93
C ALA A 389 -18.66 -16.54 -5.86
N GLN A 390 -18.29 -15.52 -5.06
CA GLN A 390 -19.01 -14.25 -4.93
C GLN A 390 -18.42 -13.18 -5.87
#